data_9e9c64b71e5bb3c8ba0d3fa3a5cadc66
#
_entry.id   9e9c64b71e5bb3c8ba0d3fa3a5cadc66
#
_cell.length_a   1.000
_cell.length_b   1.000
_cell.length_c   1.000
_cell.angle_alpha   90.00
_cell.angle_beta   90.00
_cell.angle_gamma   90.00
#
_symmetry.space_group_name_H-M   'P 1'
#
loop_
_entity.id
_entity.type
_entity.pdbx_description
1 polymer ?
#
loop_
_entity_poly.entity_id
_entity_poly.type
_entity_poly.pdbx_seq_one_letter_code
_entity_poly.pdbx_strand_id
1 'polypeptide(L)'
;MKSFPRLASTAFALLAMCGSLNAEPLKIAYSDWPGWVAWEIGVQKGWFKEAGVDVEFLWFDYVPSMDAYVSGKADAVCMTNGDALVTGATGKPSVAIIINDFSNGNDMIVAAPGIESIKDLKGKKVGLEEGFVSHLLLLTGLEKAGMKAEDVTIVNTPTNETPQVLASKAVDAIGAWQPNSGQALKVLPGSKPIFTSADAPGIIYDVLAVSPESLEKRKEDWMKVTRVWYRIADYMADEANLDDVLKILSARVKITPEEYEPFLKGTAILSLADALKRWDTAPGLGTIYGSSKVADDFNLRFKVYEKSQDAAKYLDPSFTKALAAEKAK
;
A
#
# COMPACT_ATOMS: atom_id res chain seq x y z
N MET A 1 -47.91 -50.48 -56.85
CA MET A 1 -47.80 -50.29 -55.44
C MET A 1 -46.36 -49.83 -55.15
N LYS A 2 -46.14 -48.56 -54.95
CA LYS A 2 -44.77 -47.99 -54.69
C LYS A 2 -44.72 -47.58 -53.24
N SER A 3 -43.89 -48.23 -52.45
CA SER A 3 -43.63 -47.94 -51.05
C SER A 3 -42.64 -46.76 -50.91
N PHE A 4 -43.01 -45.75 -50.14
CA PHE A 4 -42.14 -44.60 -49.74
C PHE A 4 -41.42 -44.94 -48.43
N PRO A 5 -40.13 -44.64 -48.33
CA PRO A 5 -39.42 -44.74 -47.01
C PRO A 5 -39.66 -43.56 -46.16
N ARG A 6 -39.92 -43.80 -44.87
CA ARG A 6 -40.01 -42.81 -43.79
C ARG A 6 -38.64 -42.23 -43.46
N LEU A 7 -38.45 -40.92 -43.62
CA LEU A 7 -37.31 -40.21 -43.09
C LEU A 7 -37.49 -40.08 -41.55
N ALA A 8 -36.54 -40.65 -40.82
CA ALA A 8 -36.37 -40.42 -39.40
C ALA A 8 -35.58 -39.12 -39.19
N SER A 9 -36.26 -38.10 -38.62
CA SER A 9 -35.60 -36.84 -38.21
C SER A 9 -34.85 -37.06 -36.89
N THR A 10 -33.51 -37.11 -36.96
CA THR A 10 -32.65 -37.14 -35.80
C THR A 10 -32.45 -35.69 -35.31
N ALA A 11 -33.14 -35.34 -34.25
CA ALA A 11 -32.91 -34.06 -33.55
C ALA A 11 -31.57 -34.13 -32.83
N PHE A 12 -30.60 -33.39 -33.33
CA PHE A 12 -29.30 -33.19 -32.67
C PHE A 12 -29.49 -32.13 -31.58
N ALA A 13 -29.59 -32.55 -30.33
CA ALA A 13 -29.58 -31.68 -29.18
C ALA A 13 -28.16 -31.13 -29.00
N LEU A 14 -27.90 -29.88 -29.40
CA LEU A 14 -26.72 -29.15 -29.00
C LEU A 14 -26.83 -28.86 -27.47
N LEU A 15 -26.15 -29.65 -26.64
CA LEU A 15 -25.82 -29.25 -25.28
C LEU A 15 -24.82 -28.10 -25.41
N ALA A 16 -25.29 -26.87 -25.18
CA ALA A 16 -24.44 -25.73 -24.91
C ALA A 16 -23.74 -26.00 -23.58
N MET A 17 -22.52 -26.55 -23.60
CA MET A 17 -21.61 -26.46 -22.47
C MET A 17 -21.28 -24.98 -22.23
N CYS A 18 -22.06 -24.30 -21.40
CA CYS A 18 -21.61 -23.11 -20.73
C CYS A 18 -20.47 -23.51 -19.80
N GLY A 19 -19.28 -23.69 -20.34
CA GLY A 19 -18.07 -23.66 -19.54
C GLY A 19 -18.04 -22.27 -18.90
N SER A 20 -18.15 -22.20 -17.58
CA SER A 20 -17.79 -21.00 -16.85
C SER A 20 -16.34 -20.69 -17.24
N LEU A 21 -16.17 -19.71 -18.13
CA LEU A 21 -14.87 -19.07 -18.31
C LEU A 21 -14.54 -18.44 -16.96
N ASN A 22 -13.80 -19.16 -16.12
CA ASN A 22 -13.24 -18.53 -14.92
C ASN A 22 -12.45 -17.31 -15.41
N ALA A 23 -12.86 -16.13 -14.98
CA ALA A 23 -12.11 -14.94 -15.28
C ALA A 23 -10.70 -15.12 -14.69
N GLU A 24 -9.68 -14.61 -15.38
CA GLU A 24 -8.32 -14.59 -14.88
C GLU A 24 -8.29 -13.97 -13.45
N PRO A 25 -7.45 -14.48 -12.54
CA PRO A 25 -7.30 -13.91 -11.20
C PRO A 25 -7.00 -12.43 -11.26
N LEU A 26 -7.55 -11.65 -10.32
CA LEU A 26 -7.12 -10.27 -10.11
C LEU A 26 -5.70 -10.28 -9.57
N LYS A 27 -4.77 -9.58 -10.23
CA LYS A 27 -3.37 -9.52 -9.84
C LYS A 27 -3.11 -8.24 -9.05
N ILE A 28 -2.68 -8.39 -7.79
CA ILE A 28 -2.38 -7.30 -6.88
C ILE A 28 -0.90 -7.33 -6.53
N ALA A 29 -0.15 -6.31 -6.96
CA ALA A 29 1.26 -6.14 -6.57
C ALA A 29 1.35 -5.49 -5.19
N TYR A 30 2.27 -5.95 -4.33
CA TYR A 30 2.50 -5.42 -3.00
C TYR A 30 3.91 -5.72 -2.49
N SER A 31 4.31 -5.06 -1.41
CA SER A 31 5.60 -5.22 -0.76
C SER A 31 5.48 -5.51 0.74
N ASP A 32 6.56 -5.34 1.47
CA ASP A 32 6.75 -5.73 2.86
C ASP A 32 6.11 -4.78 3.90
N TRP A 33 5.43 -3.70 3.50
CA TRP A 33 4.75 -2.82 4.43
C TRP A 33 3.74 -3.58 5.30
N PRO A 34 3.77 -3.43 6.64
CA PRO A 34 2.93 -4.23 7.53
C PRO A 34 1.43 -4.15 7.24
N GLY A 35 0.94 -2.99 6.80
CA GLY A 35 -0.46 -2.80 6.42
C GLY A 35 -0.86 -3.58 5.17
N TRP A 36 0.05 -3.75 4.22
CA TRP A 36 -0.22 -4.56 3.01
C TRP A 36 0.02 -6.05 3.24
N VAL A 37 0.97 -6.41 4.10
CA VAL A 37 1.17 -7.81 4.51
C VAL A 37 -0.11 -8.39 5.15
N ALA A 38 -0.98 -7.55 5.70
CA ALA A 38 -2.28 -7.96 6.26
C ALA A 38 -3.17 -8.74 5.26
N TRP A 39 -3.00 -8.56 3.94
CA TRP A 39 -3.70 -9.35 2.93
C TRP A 39 -3.46 -10.86 3.07
N GLU A 40 -2.31 -11.27 3.62
CA GLU A 40 -2.00 -12.68 3.88
C GLU A 40 -3.03 -13.36 4.80
N ILE A 41 -3.67 -12.64 5.71
CA ILE A 41 -4.73 -13.20 6.56
C ILE A 41 -5.87 -13.69 5.67
N GLY A 42 -6.34 -12.88 4.73
CA GLY A 42 -7.38 -13.27 3.79
C GLY A 42 -7.00 -14.45 2.90
N VAL A 43 -5.72 -14.51 2.48
CA VAL A 43 -5.17 -15.61 1.69
C VAL A 43 -5.12 -16.89 2.51
N GLN A 44 -4.50 -16.87 3.69
CA GLN A 44 -4.32 -18.06 4.55
C GLN A 44 -5.65 -18.60 5.08
N LYS A 45 -6.61 -17.71 5.35
CA LYS A 45 -7.97 -18.09 5.78
C LYS A 45 -8.89 -18.52 4.63
N GLY A 46 -8.46 -18.37 3.36
CA GLY A 46 -9.28 -18.74 2.20
C GLY A 46 -10.46 -17.81 1.94
N TRP A 47 -10.46 -16.58 2.48
CA TRP A 47 -11.61 -15.67 2.44
C TRP A 47 -11.91 -15.11 1.04
N PHE A 48 -10.93 -15.02 0.16
CA PHE A 48 -11.14 -14.64 -1.23
C PHE A 48 -11.96 -15.71 -1.95
N LYS A 49 -11.62 -16.99 -1.74
CA LYS A 49 -12.38 -18.12 -2.31
C LYS A 49 -13.80 -18.17 -1.75
N GLU A 50 -13.98 -17.95 -0.45
CA GLU A 50 -15.31 -17.86 0.17
C GLU A 50 -16.14 -16.72 -0.44
N ALA A 51 -15.50 -15.58 -0.73
CA ALA A 51 -16.15 -14.44 -1.38
C ALA A 51 -16.43 -14.67 -2.88
N GLY A 52 -15.93 -15.76 -3.47
CA GLY A 52 -16.10 -16.06 -4.88
C GLY A 52 -15.33 -15.11 -5.79
N VAL A 53 -14.09 -14.77 -5.42
CA VAL A 53 -13.15 -13.99 -6.22
C VAL A 53 -11.77 -14.64 -6.19
N ASP A 54 -11.15 -14.81 -7.36
CA ASP A 54 -9.79 -15.27 -7.47
C ASP A 54 -8.84 -14.08 -7.48
N VAL A 55 -7.86 -14.09 -6.57
CA VAL A 55 -6.85 -13.03 -6.42
C VAL A 55 -5.47 -13.68 -6.35
N GLU A 56 -4.54 -13.13 -7.11
CA GLU A 56 -3.13 -13.47 -7.07
C GLU A 56 -2.34 -12.28 -6.50
N PHE A 57 -1.73 -12.46 -5.33
CA PHE A 57 -0.88 -11.46 -4.69
C PHE A 57 0.55 -11.63 -5.16
N LEU A 58 1.08 -10.62 -5.87
CA LEU A 58 2.42 -10.60 -6.45
C LEU A 58 3.37 -9.81 -5.52
N TRP A 59 4.34 -10.52 -4.95
CA TRP A 59 5.32 -9.92 -4.05
C TRP A 59 6.49 -9.30 -4.82
N PHE A 60 6.79 -8.05 -4.50
CA PHE A 60 7.92 -7.30 -5.04
C PHE A 60 8.54 -6.42 -3.93
N ASP A 61 9.74 -5.87 -4.18
CA ASP A 61 10.17 -4.67 -3.50
C ASP A 61 9.28 -3.49 -3.90
N TYR A 62 9.28 -2.40 -3.14
CA TYR A 62 8.25 -1.35 -3.26
C TYR A 62 8.19 -0.70 -4.65
N VAL A 63 9.29 -0.07 -5.10
CA VAL A 63 9.31 0.56 -6.44
C VAL A 63 9.06 -0.46 -7.55
N PRO A 64 9.68 -1.67 -7.56
CA PRO A 64 9.32 -2.73 -8.49
C PRO A 64 7.85 -3.16 -8.49
N SER A 65 7.12 -3.05 -7.35
CA SER A 65 5.68 -3.34 -7.32
C SER A 65 4.88 -2.33 -8.15
N MET A 66 5.24 -1.05 -8.07
CA MET A 66 4.66 0.01 -8.90
C MET A 66 5.03 -0.16 -10.38
N ASP A 67 6.26 -0.56 -10.70
CA ASP A 67 6.69 -0.87 -12.07
C ASP A 67 5.91 -2.05 -12.67
N ALA A 68 5.60 -3.08 -11.87
CA ALA A 68 4.76 -4.19 -12.29
C ALA A 68 3.34 -3.72 -12.64
N TYR A 69 2.79 -2.79 -11.87
CA TYR A 69 1.51 -2.15 -12.17
C TYR A 69 1.59 -1.28 -13.44
N VAL A 70 2.58 -0.40 -13.53
CA VAL A 70 2.78 0.50 -14.69
C VAL A 70 2.93 -0.30 -15.99
N SER A 71 3.64 -1.42 -15.96
CA SER A 71 3.83 -2.30 -17.11
C SER A 71 2.60 -3.16 -17.46
N GLY A 72 1.52 -3.10 -16.65
CA GLY A 72 0.31 -3.89 -16.85
C GLY A 72 0.42 -5.37 -16.44
N LYS A 73 1.44 -5.74 -15.65
CA LYS A 73 1.59 -7.09 -15.07
C LYS A 73 0.65 -7.31 -13.88
N ALA A 74 0.17 -6.23 -13.25
CA ALA A 74 -0.78 -6.25 -12.16
C ALA A 74 -1.99 -5.34 -12.48
N ASP A 75 -3.17 -5.75 -12.03
CA ASP A 75 -4.42 -4.99 -12.12
C ASP A 75 -4.50 -3.88 -11.09
N ALA A 76 -3.85 -4.11 -9.97
CA ALA A 76 -3.79 -3.19 -8.83
C ALA A 76 -2.43 -3.26 -8.14
N VAL A 77 -2.13 -2.23 -7.36
CA VAL A 77 -0.92 -2.16 -6.54
C VAL A 77 -1.24 -1.55 -5.19
N CYS A 78 -0.60 -2.08 -4.15
CA CYS A 78 -0.57 -1.45 -2.83
C CYS A 78 0.57 -0.42 -2.81
N MET A 79 0.22 0.85 -2.60
CA MET A 79 1.18 1.96 -2.56
C MET A 79 0.63 3.10 -1.69
N THR A 80 1.45 4.11 -1.44
CA THR A 80 0.99 5.29 -0.71
C THR A 80 0.10 6.18 -1.60
N ASN A 81 -0.74 6.98 -0.97
CA ASN A 81 -1.56 7.97 -1.69
C ASN A 81 -0.71 8.99 -2.47
N GLY A 82 0.47 9.34 -1.94
CA GLY A 82 1.42 10.24 -2.61
C GLY A 82 2.05 9.60 -3.85
N ASP A 83 2.46 8.34 -3.74
CA ASP A 83 3.11 7.62 -4.82
C ASP A 83 2.12 7.21 -5.94
N ALA A 84 0.83 7.10 -5.61
CA ALA A 84 -0.23 6.99 -6.61
C ALA A 84 -0.27 8.20 -7.56
N LEU A 85 0.01 9.40 -7.07
CA LEU A 85 0.12 10.61 -7.91
C LEU A 85 1.36 10.56 -8.79
N VAL A 86 2.49 10.03 -8.27
CA VAL A 86 3.74 9.87 -9.02
C VAL A 86 3.56 8.89 -10.18
N THR A 87 3.00 7.71 -9.92
CA THR A 87 2.73 6.71 -10.97
C THR A 87 1.75 7.25 -12.03
N GLY A 88 0.74 8.02 -11.59
CA GLY A 88 -0.21 8.65 -12.49
C GLY A 88 0.41 9.72 -13.37
N ALA A 89 1.31 10.54 -12.83
CA ALA A 89 2.03 11.56 -13.57
C ALA A 89 2.98 10.96 -14.64
N THR A 90 3.45 9.74 -14.43
CA THR A 90 4.26 8.99 -15.43
C THR A 90 3.41 8.30 -16.51
N GLY A 91 2.10 8.47 -16.50
CA GLY A 91 1.18 8.02 -17.55
C GLY A 91 0.38 6.75 -17.25
N LYS A 92 0.44 6.21 -16.04
CA LYS A 92 -0.39 5.07 -15.61
C LYS A 92 -1.23 5.44 -14.39
N PRO A 93 -2.35 6.16 -14.56
CA PRO A 93 -3.22 6.52 -13.45
C PRO A 93 -3.84 5.28 -12.80
N SER A 94 -4.08 5.38 -11.51
CA SER A 94 -4.77 4.39 -10.70
C SER A 94 -5.86 5.05 -9.87
N VAL A 95 -6.77 4.26 -9.31
CA VAL A 95 -7.84 4.74 -8.43
C VAL A 95 -7.79 3.95 -7.13
N ALA A 96 -7.50 4.62 -6.03
CA ALA A 96 -7.56 4.04 -4.69
C ALA A 96 -9.02 3.78 -4.30
N ILE A 97 -9.36 2.53 -4.04
CA ILE A 97 -10.71 2.09 -3.64
C ILE A 97 -10.80 1.68 -2.18
N ILE A 98 -9.65 1.40 -1.56
CA ILE A 98 -9.51 1.06 -0.15
C ILE A 98 -8.39 1.92 0.43
N ILE A 99 -8.63 2.51 1.60
CA ILE A 99 -7.57 2.98 2.49
C ILE A 99 -7.29 1.82 3.44
N ASN A 100 -6.12 1.21 3.32
CA ASN A 100 -5.73 0.10 4.16
C ASN A 100 -5.45 0.58 5.59
N ASP A 101 -4.61 1.57 5.70
CA ASP A 101 -4.11 2.11 6.96
C ASP A 101 -3.51 3.51 6.73
N PHE A 102 -2.96 4.07 7.79
CA PHE A 102 -1.98 5.15 7.70
C PHE A 102 -0.79 4.84 8.60
N SER A 103 0.38 5.28 8.19
CA SER A 103 1.59 5.11 8.97
C SER A 103 1.57 5.99 10.22
N ASN A 104 1.88 5.38 11.37
CA ASN A 104 1.87 6.03 12.67
C ASN A 104 3.10 5.62 13.50
N GLY A 105 4.28 5.79 12.92
CA GLY A 105 5.55 5.52 13.57
C GLY A 105 6.44 4.48 12.87
N ASN A 106 5.92 3.71 11.91
CA ASN A 106 6.69 2.68 11.21
C ASN A 106 7.54 3.22 10.06
N ASP A 107 7.15 4.33 9.43
CA ASP A 107 8.06 5.09 8.58
C ASP A 107 8.95 5.96 9.44
N MET A 108 10.27 5.86 9.23
CA MET A 108 11.27 6.46 10.11
C MET A 108 12.42 7.07 9.31
N ILE A 109 12.94 8.19 9.85
CA ILE A 109 14.29 8.64 9.56
C ILE A 109 15.18 8.11 10.68
N VAL A 110 15.97 7.07 10.36
CA VAL A 110 16.89 6.41 11.30
C VAL A 110 18.30 6.96 11.09
N ALA A 111 18.90 7.48 12.14
CA ALA A 111 20.23 8.08 12.08
C ALA A 111 21.30 7.22 12.73
N ALA A 112 22.52 7.33 12.24
CA ALA A 112 23.72 6.72 12.81
C ALA A 112 24.02 7.28 14.20
N PRO A 113 24.77 6.57 15.06
CA PRO A 113 25.16 7.05 16.39
C PRO A 113 25.82 8.42 16.35
N GLY A 114 25.42 9.30 17.28
CA GLY A 114 25.93 10.68 17.40
C GLY A 114 25.08 11.73 16.66
N ILE A 115 24.03 11.31 15.97
CA ILE A 115 23.01 12.21 15.38
C ILE A 115 21.75 12.06 16.22
N GLU A 116 21.33 13.15 16.86
CA GLU A 116 20.29 13.14 17.90
C GLU A 116 18.94 13.65 17.39
N SER A 117 18.95 14.46 16.32
CA SER A 117 17.77 15.15 15.79
C SER A 117 17.90 15.42 14.28
N ILE A 118 16.80 15.79 13.65
CA ILE A 118 16.79 16.25 12.25
C ILE A 118 17.75 17.40 12.00
N LYS A 119 17.95 18.31 12.98
CA LYS A 119 18.87 19.45 12.82
C LYS A 119 20.33 19.03 12.64
N ASP A 120 20.70 17.90 13.21
CA ASP A 120 22.05 17.35 13.10
C ASP A 120 22.36 16.74 11.73
N LEU A 121 21.35 16.61 10.86
CA LEU A 121 21.50 16.16 9.47
C LEU A 121 22.11 17.23 8.56
N LYS A 122 22.33 18.45 9.03
CA LYS A 122 22.91 19.51 8.18
C LYS A 122 24.28 19.10 7.62
N GLY A 123 24.41 19.10 6.29
CA GLY A 123 25.61 18.66 5.56
C GLY A 123 25.80 17.15 5.51
N LYS A 124 24.82 16.36 5.97
CA LYS A 124 24.86 14.89 6.04
C LYS A 124 24.25 14.23 4.81
N LYS A 125 24.58 12.95 4.64
CA LYS A 125 24.02 12.08 3.59
C LYS A 125 22.86 11.26 4.14
N VAL A 126 21.75 11.22 3.42
CA VAL A 126 20.57 10.41 3.79
C VAL A 126 20.24 9.45 2.65
N GLY A 127 20.26 8.15 2.94
CA GLY A 127 19.90 7.08 2.00
C GLY A 127 18.40 6.81 2.03
N LEU A 128 17.72 6.92 0.90
CA LEU A 128 16.28 6.65 0.77
C LEU A 128 15.88 6.57 -0.72
N GLU A 129 14.69 6.09 -1.01
CA GLU A 129 14.11 6.14 -2.35
C GLU A 129 13.72 7.58 -2.71
N GLU A 130 14.51 8.21 -3.60
CA GLU A 130 14.31 9.61 -3.98
C GLU A 130 13.02 9.79 -4.80
N GLY A 131 12.21 10.79 -4.41
CA GLY A 131 10.93 11.10 -5.07
C GLY A 131 9.73 10.33 -4.55
N PHE A 132 9.92 9.39 -3.61
CA PHE A 132 8.86 8.56 -3.02
C PHE A 132 8.62 8.88 -1.54
N VAL A 133 7.81 8.07 -0.89
CA VAL A 133 7.29 8.28 0.46
C VAL A 133 8.35 8.62 1.52
N SER A 134 9.50 7.95 1.54
CA SER A 134 10.57 8.23 2.51
C SER A 134 11.20 9.61 2.29
N HIS A 135 11.24 10.08 1.04
CA HIS A 135 11.69 11.44 0.73
C HIS A 135 10.69 12.50 1.24
N LEU A 136 9.37 12.27 1.06
CA LEU A 136 8.33 13.12 1.63
C LEU A 136 8.46 13.21 3.15
N LEU A 137 8.67 12.08 3.84
CA LEU A 137 8.85 12.03 5.29
C LEU A 137 10.07 12.84 5.74
N LEU A 138 11.23 12.65 5.10
CA LEU A 138 12.46 13.39 5.42
C LEU A 138 12.24 14.89 5.28
N LEU A 139 11.69 15.35 4.17
CA LEU A 139 11.52 16.77 3.91
C LEU A 139 10.47 17.40 4.84
N THR A 140 9.44 16.63 5.23
CA THR A 140 8.51 17.05 6.29
C THR A 140 9.25 17.27 7.61
N GLY A 141 10.17 16.38 7.97
CA GLY A 141 11.01 16.53 9.18
C GLY A 141 11.95 17.75 9.09
N LEU A 142 12.60 17.96 7.94
CA LEU A 142 13.47 19.11 7.70
C LEU A 142 12.68 20.42 7.82
N GLU A 143 11.51 20.53 7.20
CA GLU A 143 10.68 21.74 7.31
C GLU A 143 10.25 22.04 8.76
N LYS A 144 9.79 21.02 9.49
CA LYS A 144 9.45 21.19 10.92
C LYS A 144 10.64 21.62 11.77
N ALA A 145 11.87 21.24 11.36
CA ALA A 145 13.10 21.66 12.02
C ALA A 145 13.61 23.05 11.55
N GLY A 146 12.93 23.69 10.58
CA GLY A 146 13.33 24.96 9.99
C GLY A 146 14.51 24.82 9.03
N MET A 147 14.74 23.64 8.49
CA MET A 147 15.78 23.30 7.51
C MET A 147 15.21 23.25 6.10
N LYS A 148 16.10 23.25 5.12
CA LYS A 148 15.79 23.14 3.68
C LYS A 148 16.26 21.79 3.15
N ALA A 149 15.75 21.40 1.99
CA ALA A 149 16.19 20.19 1.30
C ALA A 149 17.70 20.21 0.99
N GLU A 150 18.21 21.36 0.62
CA GLU A 150 19.63 21.54 0.25
C GLU A 150 20.59 21.43 1.45
N ASP A 151 20.06 21.42 2.69
CA ASP A 151 20.86 21.20 3.89
C ASP A 151 21.34 19.76 4.03
N VAL A 152 20.80 18.81 3.25
CA VAL A 152 21.20 17.40 3.23
C VAL A 152 21.53 16.92 1.81
N THR A 153 22.26 15.81 1.70
CA THR A 153 22.51 15.15 0.42
C THR A 153 21.73 13.84 0.37
N ILE A 154 20.81 13.70 -0.57
CA ILE A 154 20.09 12.46 -0.80
C ILE A 154 20.98 11.49 -1.56
N VAL A 155 21.00 10.23 -1.12
CA VAL A 155 21.62 9.10 -1.80
C VAL A 155 20.49 8.13 -2.15
N ASN A 156 20.12 8.10 -3.43
CA ASN A 156 19.02 7.21 -3.87
C ASN A 156 19.37 5.76 -3.55
N THR A 157 18.57 5.15 -2.68
CA THR A 157 18.82 3.82 -2.10
C THR A 157 17.50 3.08 -2.01
N PRO A 158 17.39 1.89 -2.62
CA PRO A 158 16.23 1.01 -2.41
C PRO A 158 16.00 0.73 -0.93
N THR A 159 14.75 0.71 -0.48
CA THR A 159 14.43 0.59 0.95
C THR A 159 15.00 -0.68 1.57
N ASN A 160 14.97 -1.81 0.87
CA ASN A 160 15.54 -3.08 1.34
C ASN A 160 17.08 -3.06 1.49
N GLU A 161 17.78 -2.10 0.88
CA GLU A 161 19.23 -1.94 0.98
C GLU A 161 19.64 -0.95 2.08
N THR A 162 18.70 -0.09 2.54
CA THR A 162 18.99 0.98 3.51
C THR A 162 19.65 0.51 4.80
N PRO A 163 19.31 -0.66 5.41
CA PRO A 163 19.98 -1.12 6.62
C PRO A 163 21.48 -1.34 6.42
N GLN A 164 21.86 -1.92 5.30
CA GLN A 164 23.27 -2.23 5.00
C GLN A 164 24.06 -0.97 4.62
N VAL A 165 23.41 -0.04 3.90
CA VAL A 165 24.02 1.24 3.52
C VAL A 165 24.30 2.09 4.75
N LEU A 166 23.38 2.09 5.76
CA LEU A 166 23.61 2.75 7.05
C LEU A 166 24.73 2.06 7.84
N ALA A 167 24.70 0.72 7.94
CA ALA A 167 25.68 -0.06 8.69
C ALA A 167 27.10 0.09 8.12
N SER A 168 27.23 0.22 6.79
CA SER A 168 28.52 0.46 6.13
C SER A 168 29.05 1.89 6.29
N LYS A 169 28.23 2.81 6.88
CA LYS A 169 28.52 4.23 7.03
C LYS A 169 28.69 4.97 5.69
N ALA A 170 28.09 4.46 4.62
CA ALA A 170 28.04 5.16 3.32
C ALA A 170 27.11 6.38 3.39
N VAL A 171 26.16 6.34 4.30
CA VAL A 171 25.25 7.45 4.65
C VAL A 171 25.22 7.67 6.16
N ASP A 172 24.77 8.84 6.59
CA ASP A 172 24.66 9.25 7.99
C ASP A 172 23.27 8.92 8.59
N ALA A 173 22.26 8.85 7.75
CA ALA A 173 20.90 8.46 8.11
C ALA A 173 20.21 7.78 6.93
N ILE A 174 19.07 7.14 7.19
CA ILE A 174 18.22 6.54 6.18
C ILE A 174 16.75 6.93 6.37
N GLY A 175 15.98 6.94 5.29
CA GLY A 175 14.52 6.89 5.32
C GLY A 175 14.07 5.49 4.96
N ALA A 176 13.32 4.85 5.86
CA ALA A 176 12.82 3.50 5.66
C ALA A 176 11.59 3.22 6.54
N TRP A 177 10.87 2.16 6.22
CA TRP A 177 9.76 1.63 7.00
C TRP A 177 10.03 0.22 7.53
N GLN A 178 9.15 -0.28 8.41
CA GLN A 178 9.22 -1.65 8.91
C GLN A 178 8.93 -2.67 7.78
N PRO A 179 9.72 -3.76 7.71
CA PRO A 179 10.73 -4.24 8.68
C PRO A 179 12.12 -3.61 8.53
N ASN A 180 12.40 -2.87 7.45
CA ASN A 180 13.74 -2.39 7.11
C ASN A 180 14.28 -1.37 8.14
N SER A 181 13.46 -0.44 8.63
CA SER A 181 13.86 0.50 9.67
C SER A 181 14.26 -0.23 10.97
N GLY A 182 13.51 -1.26 11.37
CA GLY A 182 13.85 -2.11 12.50
C GLY A 182 15.14 -2.92 12.30
N GLN A 183 15.38 -3.40 11.09
CA GLN A 183 16.62 -4.07 10.75
C GLN A 183 17.83 -3.11 10.86
N ALA A 184 17.68 -1.88 10.39
CA ALA A 184 18.73 -0.86 10.51
C ALA A 184 19.10 -0.60 11.96
N LEU A 185 18.12 -0.51 12.88
CA LEU A 185 18.36 -0.37 14.31
C LEU A 185 19.12 -1.55 14.93
N LYS A 186 18.94 -2.76 14.38
CA LYS A 186 19.64 -3.99 14.85
C LYS A 186 21.06 -4.08 14.32
N VAL A 187 21.29 -3.78 13.03
CA VAL A 187 22.60 -3.95 12.40
C VAL A 187 23.60 -2.85 12.75
N LEU A 188 23.12 -1.69 13.22
CA LEU A 188 23.97 -0.59 13.70
C LEU A 188 23.58 -0.20 15.13
N PRO A 189 24.14 -0.84 16.19
CA PRO A 189 23.84 -0.50 17.57
C PRO A 189 24.13 0.97 17.87
N GLY A 190 23.19 1.62 18.58
CA GLY A 190 23.25 3.06 18.88
C GLY A 190 22.65 3.96 17.81
N SER A 191 22.24 3.42 16.66
CA SER A 191 21.33 4.13 15.75
C SER A 191 19.94 4.32 16.37
N LYS A 192 19.23 5.34 15.95
CA LYS A 192 17.89 5.63 16.48
C LYS A 192 17.02 6.36 15.47
N PRO A 193 15.68 6.26 15.59
CA PRO A 193 14.78 7.11 14.85
C PRO A 193 14.90 8.55 15.38
N ILE A 194 15.03 9.52 14.50
CA ILE A 194 15.09 10.96 14.81
C ILE A 194 13.87 11.73 14.30
N PHE A 195 13.05 11.09 13.48
CA PHE A 195 11.75 11.55 13.01
C PHE A 195 10.95 10.35 12.50
N THR A 196 9.64 10.33 12.74
CA THR A 196 8.78 9.24 12.32
C THR A 196 7.46 9.78 11.75
N SER A 197 6.68 8.92 11.10
CA SER A 197 5.33 9.27 10.65
C SER A 197 4.38 9.65 11.79
N ALA A 198 4.65 9.21 13.04
CA ALA A 198 3.90 9.65 14.22
C ALA A 198 4.11 11.14 14.56
N ASP A 199 5.20 11.76 14.09
CA ASP A 199 5.44 13.19 14.23
C ASP A 199 4.65 14.04 13.20
N ALA A 200 4.04 13.37 12.20
CA ALA A 200 3.19 13.96 11.17
C ALA A 200 2.01 13.02 10.80
N PRO A 201 1.08 12.73 11.75
CA PRO A 201 0.03 11.74 11.55
C PRO A 201 -0.84 12.06 10.33
N GLY A 202 -1.02 11.07 9.43
CA GLY A 202 -1.80 11.21 8.22
C GLY A 202 -1.04 11.82 7.03
N ILE A 203 0.28 12.00 7.14
CA ILE A 203 1.12 12.37 5.98
C ILE A 203 1.22 11.23 4.96
N ILE A 204 1.11 9.98 5.42
CA ILE A 204 1.21 8.77 4.63
C ILE A 204 -0.03 7.91 4.86
N TYR A 205 -0.88 7.78 3.84
CA TYR A 205 -1.96 6.80 3.77
C TYR A 205 -1.58 5.70 2.80
N ASP A 206 -1.87 4.47 3.19
CA ASP A 206 -1.61 3.27 2.41
C ASP A 206 -2.91 2.79 1.76
N VAL A 207 -2.86 2.52 0.47
CA VAL A 207 -4.06 2.27 -0.32
C VAL A 207 -3.93 1.04 -1.22
N LEU A 208 -5.06 0.43 -1.54
CA LEU A 208 -5.19 -0.42 -2.72
C LEU A 208 -5.62 0.43 -3.89
N ALA A 209 -4.73 0.65 -4.85
CA ALA A 209 -4.93 1.43 -6.05
C ALA A 209 -5.09 0.51 -7.26
N VAL A 210 -6.22 0.63 -7.96
CA VAL A 210 -6.66 -0.26 -9.04
C VAL A 210 -6.61 0.48 -10.37
N SER A 211 -6.30 -0.21 -11.47
CA SER A 211 -6.35 0.37 -12.80
C SER A 211 -7.79 0.73 -13.20
N PRO A 212 -8.02 1.88 -13.83
CA PRO A 212 -9.35 2.27 -14.29
C PRO A 212 -10.01 1.22 -15.18
N GLU A 213 -9.21 0.54 -16.01
CA GLU A 213 -9.69 -0.54 -16.89
C GLU A 213 -10.21 -1.75 -16.09
N SER A 214 -9.49 -2.18 -15.07
CA SER A 214 -9.89 -3.29 -14.20
C SER A 214 -11.12 -2.92 -13.36
N LEU A 215 -11.21 -1.66 -12.89
CA LEU A 215 -12.42 -1.18 -12.20
C LEU A 215 -13.66 -1.23 -13.06
N GLU A 216 -13.55 -0.80 -14.32
CA GLU A 216 -14.67 -0.82 -15.26
C GLU A 216 -15.12 -2.27 -15.55
N LYS A 217 -14.18 -3.18 -15.80
CA LYS A 217 -14.46 -4.56 -16.21
C LYS A 217 -14.82 -5.50 -15.06
N ARG A 218 -14.31 -5.26 -13.87
CA ARG A 218 -14.32 -6.19 -12.73
C ARG A 218 -14.84 -5.55 -11.43
N LYS A 219 -15.74 -4.56 -11.53
CA LYS A 219 -16.24 -3.79 -10.38
C LYS A 219 -16.79 -4.67 -9.25
N GLU A 220 -17.57 -5.70 -9.60
CA GLU A 220 -18.14 -6.62 -8.59
C GLU A 220 -17.05 -7.43 -7.86
N ASP A 221 -16.01 -7.85 -8.56
CA ASP A 221 -14.90 -8.56 -7.94
C ASP A 221 -14.10 -7.65 -7.00
N TRP A 222 -13.87 -6.39 -7.38
CA TRP A 222 -13.25 -5.41 -6.50
C TRP A 222 -14.11 -5.10 -5.26
N MET A 223 -15.44 -5.17 -5.38
CA MET A 223 -16.31 -5.07 -4.22
C MET A 223 -16.15 -6.28 -3.28
N LYS A 224 -15.98 -7.51 -3.81
CA LYS A 224 -15.67 -8.69 -3.00
C LYS A 224 -14.31 -8.55 -2.29
N VAL A 225 -13.28 -8.07 -2.98
CA VAL A 225 -11.97 -7.75 -2.40
C VAL A 225 -12.11 -6.73 -1.27
N THR A 226 -12.93 -5.69 -1.46
CA THR A 226 -13.19 -4.67 -0.43
C THR A 226 -13.84 -5.29 0.82
N ARG A 227 -14.80 -6.21 0.65
CA ARG A 227 -15.41 -6.93 1.79
C ARG A 227 -14.41 -7.79 2.54
N VAL A 228 -13.52 -8.48 1.81
CA VAL A 228 -12.46 -9.29 2.41
C VAL A 228 -11.50 -8.40 3.20
N TRP A 229 -11.14 -7.23 2.67
CA TRP A 229 -10.26 -6.29 3.39
C TRP A 229 -10.84 -5.89 4.75
N TYR A 230 -12.09 -5.44 4.79
CA TYR A 230 -12.68 -5.03 6.06
C TYR A 230 -12.98 -6.21 7.01
N ARG A 231 -13.10 -7.43 6.48
CA ARG A 231 -13.08 -8.65 7.31
C ARG A 231 -11.71 -8.89 7.93
N ILE A 232 -10.63 -8.62 7.19
CA ILE A 232 -9.25 -8.68 7.70
C ILE A 232 -9.06 -7.63 8.80
N ALA A 233 -9.46 -6.39 8.55
CA ALA A 233 -9.36 -5.31 9.54
C ALA A 233 -10.12 -5.62 10.83
N ASP A 234 -11.37 -6.12 10.72
CA ASP A 234 -12.18 -6.56 11.87
C ASP A 234 -11.49 -7.72 12.63
N TYR A 235 -10.86 -8.66 11.89
CA TYR A 235 -10.13 -9.80 12.48
C TYR A 235 -8.88 -9.37 13.24
N MET A 236 -8.12 -8.42 12.70
CA MET A 236 -6.92 -7.88 13.35
C MET A 236 -7.24 -7.02 14.57
N ALA A 237 -8.43 -6.42 14.61
CA ALA A 237 -8.88 -5.60 15.75
C ALA A 237 -9.32 -6.43 16.96
N ASP A 238 -9.57 -7.72 16.80
CA ASP A 238 -9.96 -8.64 17.88
C ASP A 238 -8.70 -9.21 18.54
N GLU A 239 -8.46 -8.83 19.79
CA GLU A 239 -7.30 -9.30 20.58
C GLU A 239 -7.24 -10.84 20.70
N ALA A 240 -8.38 -11.53 20.62
CA ALA A 240 -8.41 -12.98 20.63
C ALA A 240 -7.69 -13.62 19.43
N ASN A 241 -7.49 -12.88 18.36
CA ASN A 241 -6.81 -13.34 17.16
C ASN A 241 -5.32 -12.95 17.10
N LEU A 242 -4.80 -12.21 18.08
CA LEU A 242 -3.47 -11.62 18.02
C LEU A 242 -2.36 -12.63 17.71
N ASP A 243 -2.35 -13.77 18.38
CA ASP A 243 -1.34 -14.81 18.17
C ASP A 243 -1.36 -15.36 16.73
N ASP A 244 -2.56 -15.55 16.17
CA ASP A 244 -2.72 -16.05 14.81
C ASP A 244 -2.36 -14.96 13.77
N VAL A 245 -2.75 -13.72 14.02
CA VAL A 245 -2.33 -12.55 13.21
C VAL A 245 -0.80 -12.45 13.16
N LEU A 246 -0.15 -12.44 14.31
CA LEU A 246 1.31 -12.35 14.42
C LEU A 246 1.99 -13.51 13.70
N LYS A 247 1.50 -14.73 13.88
CA LYS A 247 2.03 -15.93 13.21
C LYS A 247 1.94 -15.81 11.68
N ILE A 248 0.82 -15.35 11.14
CA ILE A 248 0.61 -15.22 9.69
C ILE A 248 1.54 -14.14 9.12
N LEU A 249 1.51 -12.95 9.72
CA LEU A 249 2.20 -11.78 9.17
C LEU A 249 3.73 -11.90 9.31
N SER A 250 4.22 -12.35 10.46
CA SER A 250 5.66 -12.56 10.69
C SER A 250 6.26 -13.60 9.76
N ALA A 251 5.52 -14.70 9.50
CA ALA A 251 5.95 -15.74 8.57
C ALA A 251 6.12 -15.20 7.14
N ARG A 252 5.27 -14.26 6.71
CA ARG A 252 5.36 -13.66 5.37
C ARG A 252 6.64 -12.88 5.16
N VAL A 253 7.06 -12.11 6.16
CA VAL A 253 8.30 -11.30 6.12
C VAL A 253 9.51 -11.99 6.76
N LYS A 254 9.36 -13.26 7.16
CA LYS A 254 10.45 -14.15 7.66
C LYS A 254 11.14 -13.62 8.92
N ILE A 255 10.37 -13.09 9.85
CA ILE A 255 10.82 -12.71 11.20
C ILE A 255 9.99 -13.45 12.25
N THR A 256 10.32 -13.28 13.55
CA THR A 256 9.52 -13.91 14.61
C THR A 256 8.26 -13.10 14.93
N PRO A 257 7.21 -13.70 15.53
CA PRO A 257 6.03 -12.99 16.00
C PRO A 257 6.36 -11.82 16.94
N GLU A 258 7.32 -12.02 17.86
CA GLU A 258 7.76 -11.02 18.83
C GLU A 258 8.44 -9.82 18.15
N GLU A 259 9.13 -10.06 17.03
CA GLU A 259 9.74 -9.01 16.22
C GLU A 259 8.69 -8.24 15.40
N TYR A 260 7.58 -8.89 15.02
CA TYR A 260 6.51 -8.28 14.23
C TYR A 260 5.52 -7.47 15.08
N GLU A 261 5.27 -7.89 16.33
CA GLU A 261 4.26 -7.27 17.20
C GLU A 261 4.37 -5.73 17.29
N PRO A 262 5.57 -5.12 17.46
CA PRO A 262 5.70 -3.67 17.46
C PRO A 262 5.21 -2.99 16.18
N PHE A 263 5.24 -3.67 15.03
CA PHE A 263 4.80 -3.09 13.75
C PHE A 263 3.30 -2.83 13.72
N LEU A 264 2.50 -3.65 14.43
CA LEU A 264 1.05 -3.45 14.54
C LEU A 264 0.73 -2.11 15.24
N LYS A 265 1.57 -1.66 16.17
CA LYS A 265 1.38 -0.40 16.88
C LYS A 265 1.66 0.83 16.02
N GLY A 266 2.59 0.69 15.07
CA GLY A 266 3.00 1.75 14.15
C GLY A 266 2.24 1.75 12.81
N THR A 267 1.27 0.83 12.64
CA THR A 267 0.42 0.71 11.44
C THR A 267 -1.04 0.85 11.87
N ALA A 268 -1.65 1.98 11.60
CA ALA A 268 -3.04 2.22 11.98
C ALA A 268 -4.01 1.61 10.96
N ILE A 269 -4.24 0.29 11.02
CA ILE A 269 -5.23 -0.41 10.18
C ILE A 269 -6.60 0.21 10.41
N LEU A 270 -7.30 0.57 9.34
CA LEU A 270 -8.56 1.28 9.43
C LEU A 270 -9.75 0.30 9.46
N SER A 271 -10.56 0.40 10.52
CA SER A 271 -11.91 -0.17 10.50
C SER A 271 -12.75 0.49 9.39
N LEU A 272 -13.85 -0.17 8.98
CA LEU A 272 -14.78 0.43 8.02
C LEU A 272 -15.27 1.83 8.45
N ALA A 273 -15.55 1.99 9.75
CA ALA A 273 -16.03 3.25 10.31
C ALA A 273 -14.95 4.35 10.30
N ASP A 274 -13.69 3.98 10.57
CA ASP A 274 -12.60 4.96 10.55
C ASP A 274 -12.18 5.30 9.12
N ALA A 275 -12.19 4.33 8.20
CA ALA A 275 -11.95 4.60 6.79
C ALA A 275 -12.97 5.59 6.22
N LEU A 276 -14.26 5.48 6.57
CA LEU A 276 -15.28 6.44 6.15
C LEU A 276 -14.94 7.88 6.56
N LYS A 277 -14.39 8.08 7.75
CA LYS A 277 -13.95 9.41 8.22
C LYS A 277 -12.77 9.92 7.42
N ARG A 278 -11.85 9.02 7.01
CA ARG A 278 -10.67 9.39 6.22
C ARG A 278 -11.00 9.69 4.76
N TRP A 279 -12.12 9.20 4.26
CA TRP A 279 -12.68 9.53 2.95
C TRP A 279 -13.41 10.89 2.90
N ASP A 280 -13.44 11.66 3.99
CA ASP A 280 -13.97 13.04 3.95
C ASP A 280 -13.05 13.94 3.09
N THR A 281 -13.65 14.97 2.48
CA THR A 281 -12.95 15.93 1.62
C THR A 281 -12.39 17.14 2.38
N ALA A 282 -12.42 17.11 3.72
CA ALA A 282 -11.86 18.18 4.55
C ALA A 282 -10.34 18.35 4.29
N PRO A 283 -9.82 19.58 4.37
CA PRO A 283 -8.40 19.85 4.23
C PRO A 283 -7.60 19.31 5.42
N GLY A 284 -6.28 19.15 5.23
CA GLY A 284 -5.35 18.71 6.27
C GLY A 284 -5.15 17.20 6.30
N LEU A 285 -4.20 16.77 7.11
CA LEU A 285 -3.72 15.37 7.13
C LEU A 285 -4.72 14.37 7.73
N GLY A 286 -5.82 14.84 8.33
CA GLY A 286 -6.88 13.98 8.87
C GLY A 286 -7.69 13.23 7.81
N THR A 287 -7.54 13.56 6.54
CA THR A 287 -8.25 12.96 5.40
C THR A 287 -7.27 12.62 4.28
N ILE A 288 -7.61 11.61 3.48
CA ILE A 288 -6.77 11.21 2.35
C ILE A 288 -6.70 12.30 1.26
N TYR A 289 -7.77 13.07 1.07
CA TYR A 289 -7.78 14.19 0.12
C TYR A 289 -6.80 15.28 0.52
N GLY A 290 -6.80 15.66 1.81
CA GLY A 290 -5.87 16.66 2.33
C GLY A 290 -4.42 16.16 2.32
N SER A 291 -4.17 14.92 2.71
CA SER A 291 -2.85 14.28 2.61
C SER A 291 -2.35 14.24 1.15
N SER A 292 -3.19 13.80 0.21
CA SER A 292 -2.83 13.76 -1.22
C SER A 292 -2.52 15.15 -1.78
N LYS A 293 -3.23 16.20 -1.32
CA LYS A 293 -2.89 17.58 -1.70
C LYS A 293 -1.50 17.99 -1.19
N VAL A 294 -1.15 17.63 0.04
CA VAL A 294 0.19 17.88 0.59
C VAL A 294 1.26 17.14 -0.21
N ALA A 295 0.98 15.88 -0.60
CA ALA A 295 1.89 15.11 -1.45
C ALA A 295 2.02 15.71 -2.86
N ASP A 296 0.93 16.22 -3.47
CA ASP A 296 0.99 16.91 -4.76
C ASP A 296 1.86 18.17 -4.69
N ASP A 297 1.66 18.99 -3.65
CA ASP A 297 2.45 20.21 -3.44
C ASP A 297 3.94 19.90 -3.23
N PHE A 298 4.24 18.81 -2.51
CA PHE A 298 5.57 18.28 -2.34
C PHE A 298 6.19 17.90 -3.70
N ASN A 299 5.51 17.04 -4.45
CA ASN A 299 6.00 16.52 -5.73
C ASN A 299 6.27 17.63 -6.75
N LEU A 300 5.42 18.67 -6.79
CA LEU A 300 5.64 19.86 -7.62
C LEU A 300 6.88 20.64 -7.17
N ARG A 301 6.98 20.92 -5.87
CA ARG A 301 8.07 21.72 -5.30
C ARG A 301 9.43 21.06 -5.53
N PHE A 302 9.51 19.74 -5.42
CA PHE A 302 10.74 18.96 -5.62
C PHE A 302 10.89 18.41 -7.04
N LYS A 303 10.02 18.84 -7.98
CA LYS A 303 10.08 18.48 -9.39
C LYS A 303 10.07 16.97 -9.65
N VAL A 304 9.37 16.21 -8.80
CA VAL A 304 9.08 14.80 -9.05
C VAL A 304 8.23 14.68 -10.32
N TYR A 305 7.33 15.65 -10.51
CA TYR A 305 6.62 15.91 -11.77
C TYR A 305 6.39 17.42 -11.96
N GLU A 306 6.04 17.83 -13.21
CA GLU A 306 5.91 19.24 -13.57
C GLU A 306 4.49 19.81 -13.47
N LYS A 307 3.46 18.96 -13.42
CA LYS A 307 2.05 19.37 -13.45
C LYS A 307 1.30 18.76 -12.26
N SER A 308 0.58 19.63 -11.53
CA SER A 308 -0.28 19.21 -10.43
C SER A 308 -1.25 18.11 -10.85
N GLN A 309 -1.39 17.12 -9.98
CA GLN A 309 -2.32 16.02 -10.13
C GLN A 309 -3.62 16.36 -9.36
N ASP A 310 -4.75 16.16 -10.02
CA ASP A 310 -6.06 16.29 -9.35
C ASP A 310 -6.30 15.05 -8.49
N ALA A 311 -5.98 15.14 -7.21
CA ALA A 311 -6.06 14.02 -6.26
C ALA A 311 -7.46 13.35 -6.27
N ALA A 312 -8.54 14.09 -6.55
CA ALA A 312 -9.88 13.52 -6.60
C ALA A 312 -10.05 12.46 -7.70
N LYS A 313 -9.23 12.50 -8.75
CA LYS A 313 -9.25 11.48 -9.83
C LYS A 313 -8.59 10.17 -9.46
N TYR A 314 -7.81 10.17 -8.38
CA TYR A 314 -7.09 9.01 -7.85
C TYR A 314 -7.82 8.35 -6.68
N LEU A 315 -9.01 8.82 -6.29
CA LEU A 315 -9.70 8.43 -5.07
C LEU A 315 -11.17 8.10 -5.36
N ASP A 316 -11.60 6.87 -5.02
CA ASP A 316 -13.00 6.46 -5.14
C ASP A 316 -13.54 5.86 -3.82
N PRO A 317 -14.23 6.65 -2.99
CA PRO A 317 -14.82 6.19 -1.74
C PRO A 317 -16.05 5.29 -1.93
N SER A 318 -16.53 5.08 -3.16
CA SER A 318 -17.83 4.44 -3.41
C SER A 318 -17.88 3.00 -2.91
N PHE A 319 -16.78 2.25 -2.97
CA PHE A 319 -16.66 0.87 -2.48
C PHE A 319 -16.85 0.79 -0.97
N THR A 320 -16.10 1.61 -0.22
CA THR A 320 -16.21 1.70 1.24
C THR A 320 -17.62 2.18 1.67
N LYS A 321 -18.16 3.20 1.01
CA LYS A 321 -19.50 3.73 1.29
C LYS A 321 -20.61 2.71 0.99
N ALA A 322 -20.49 1.97 -0.11
CA ALA A 322 -21.47 0.93 -0.46
C ALA A 322 -21.49 -0.18 0.60
N LEU A 323 -20.31 -0.66 1.03
CA LEU A 323 -20.23 -1.67 2.08
C LEU A 323 -20.80 -1.17 3.41
N ALA A 324 -20.56 0.07 3.79
CA ALA A 324 -21.14 0.66 4.99
C ALA A 324 -22.68 0.73 4.91
N ALA A 325 -23.23 1.07 3.76
CA ALA A 325 -24.68 1.10 3.54
C ALA A 325 -25.30 -0.30 3.58
N GLU A 326 -24.58 -1.36 3.18
CA GLU A 326 -25.01 -2.76 3.30
C GLU A 326 -25.06 -3.21 4.77
N LYS A 327 -24.05 -2.85 5.59
CA LYS A 327 -23.99 -3.22 7.03
C LYS A 327 -25.00 -2.44 7.90
N ALA A 328 -25.55 -1.34 7.40
CA ALA A 328 -26.53 -0.51 8.13
C ALA A 328 -27.99 -0.97 7.92
N LYS A 329 -28.25 -1.93 7.03
CA LYS A 329 -29.59 -2.53 6.77
C LYS A 329 -29.81 -3.76 7.60
#